data_fd7be97766b7439082e7404a178197ad
#
_entry.id   fd7be97766b7439082e7404a178197ad
#
_cell.length_a   1.000
_cell.length_b   1.000
_cell.length_c   1.000
_cell.angle_alpha   90.00
_cell.angle_beta   90.00
_cell.angle_gamma   90.00
#
_symmetry.space_group_name_H-M   'P 1'
#
loop_
_entity.id
_entity.type
_entity.pdbx_description
1 polymer ?
#
loop_
_entity_poly.entity_id
_entity_poly.type
_entity_poly.pdbx_seq_one_letter_code
_entity_poly.pdbx_strand_id
1 'polypeptide(L)'
;LRISTTDPRGIWLGRRRYRGDLLLVVRSGMIRAINQLGIETYLPSVVGSEMPAKWPLAALQAQAVAARTYALRQRGRKPDFDVKATVSSQVYKGIESETPRTREAVATTRSLVLVHGGRLINAVFHSSSGGATEPSGEVWQNQLPYLVSVQDHDQHSPVHRWNQRFEAGDLRRRFEETGGLERLSVLSTSSTGRVRSAQIQGPLGSLVLTGRQLRQRLGLKSTMVSFSLLQGDAGTAVASVDPVDQDSQAPSQLIGLWRDSASGFSGAADQGPSGRVIAAPPFPPPPLSSRQASLISAGRTPETSRGTLVLEAEGQGYGHGVGMSQWGAHGLASQGADFREILHHYYRGATIRPYR
;
A
#
# COMPACT_ATOMS: atom_id res chain seq x y z
N LEU A 1 20.90 -14.43 -18.04
CA LEU A 1 22.17 -13.77 -17.72
C LEU A 1 22.21 -13.46 -16.22
N ARG A 2 23.31 -13.80 -15.56
CA ARG A 2 23.61 -13.42 -14.16
C ARG A 2 24.74 -12.41 -14.15
N ILE A 3 24.56 -11.35 -13.38
CA ILE A 3 25.56 -10.28 -13.17
C ILE A 3 25.86 -10.27 -11.69
N SER A 4 27.13 -10.44 -11.32
CA SER A 4 27.62 -10.44 -9.95
C SER A 4 28.70 -9.39 -9.79
N THR A 5 28.89 -8.87 -8.57
CA THR A 5 29.95 -7.93 -8.23
C THR A 5 30.47 -8.18 -6.82
N THR A 6 31.75 -7.96 -6.60
CA THR A 6 32.40 -7.89 -5.29
C THR A 6 32.48 -6.47 -4.78
N ASP A 7 32.12 -5.46 -5.60
CA ASP A 7 32.14 -4.05 -5.20
C ASP A 7 31.09 -3.79 -4.11
N PRO A 8 31.46 -3.31 -2.90
CA PRO A 8 30.53 -3.02 -1.82
C PRO A 8 29.52 -1.92 -2.17
N ARG A 9 29.80 -1.12 -3.21
CA ARG A 9 28.87 -0.11 -3.74
C ARG A 9 27.71 -0.74 -4.51
N GLY A 10 27.76 -2.03 -4.85
CA GLY A 10 26.71 -2.77 -5.52
C GLY A 10 26.61 -2.57 -7.02
N ILE A 11 25.56 -3.14 -7.61
CA ILE A 11 25.30 -3.12 -9.07
C ILE A 11 24.30 -2.01 -9.38
N TRP A 12 24.59 -1.17 -10.36
CA TRP A 12 23.65 -0.19 -10.88
C TRP A 12 22.59 -0.82 -11.77
N LEU A 13 21.31 -0.52 -11.47
CA LEU A 13 20.17 -0.81 -12.33
C LEU A 13 19.30 0.45 -12.43
N GLY A 14 19.38 1.13 -13.57
CA GLY A 14 18.79 2.46 -13.74
C GLY A 14 19.46 3.48 -12.82
N ARG A 15 18.68 4.11 -11.94
CA ARG A 15 19.16 5.14 -11.01
C ARG A 15 19.43 4.63 -9.59
N ARG A 16 19.47 3.31 -9.39
CA ARG A 16 19.60 2.71 -8.05
C ARG A 16 20.65 1.62 -8.06
N ARG A 17 21.25 1.41 -6.89
CA ARG A 17 22.23 0.36 -6.65
C ARG A 17 21.62 -0.77 -5.83
N TYR A 18 22.07 -1.97 -6.15
CA TYR A 18 21.57 -3.20 -5.53
C TYR A 18 22.73 -4.07 -5.05
N ARG A 19 22.60 -4.63 -3.83
CA ARG A 19 23.52 -5.65 -3.32
C ARG A 19 23.18 -7.01 -3.91
N GLY A 20 24.13 -7.94 -3.82
CA GLY A 20 23.94 -9.31 -4.37
C GLY A 20 24.00 -9.34 -5.89
N ASP A 21 23.31 -10.29 -6.49
CA ASP A 21 23.35 -10.54 -7.92
C ASP A 21 22.10 -10.04 -8.63
N LEU A 22 22.24 -9.69 -9.91
CA LEU A 22 21.11 -9.45 -10.82
C LEU A 22 20.98 -10.60 -11.82
N LEU A 23 19.78 -11.20 -11.86
CA LEU A 23 19.37 -12.14 -12.88
C LEU A 23 18.48 -11.43 -13.89
N LEU A 24 18.89 -11.49 -15.17
CA LEU A 24 18.07 -11.03 -16.29
C LEU A 24 17.44 -12.26 -16.96
N VAL A 25 16.12 -12.33 -16.91
CA VAL A 25 15.33 -13.44 -17.45
C VAL A 25 14.38 -12.90 -18.52
N VAL A 26 14.37 -13.54 -19.68
CA VAL A 26 13.41 -13.22 -20.75
C VAL A 26 12.13 -14.03 -20.52
N ARG A 27 11.00 -13.34 -20.45
CA ARG A 27 9.67 -13.95 -20.35
C ARG A 27 8.69 -13.19 -21.26
N SER A 28 8.03 -13.92 -22.14
CA SER A 28 7.03 -13.34 -23.07
C SER A 28 7.56 -12.10 -23.83
N GLY A 29 8.79 -12.18 -24.34
CA GLY A 29 9.45 -11.07 -25.07
C GLY A 29 9.92 -9.88 -24.21
N MET A 30 9.74 -9.93 -22.89
CA MET A 30 10.18 -8.87 -21.99
C MET A 30 11.33 -9.32 -21.10
N ILE A 31 12.26 -8.40 -20.80
CA ILE A 31 13.34 -8.65 -19.84
C ILE A 31 12.83 -8.35 -18.43
N ARG A 32 12.95 -9.34 -17.55
CA ARG A 32 12.72 -9.21 -16.12
C ARG A 32 14.05 -9.20 -15.39
N ALA A 33 14.31 -8.15 -14.62
CA ALA A 33 15.46 -8.07 -13.72
C ALA A 33 15.06 -8.58 -12.33
N ILE A 34 15.80 -9.55 -11.80
CA ILE A 34 15.58 -10.16 -10.48
C ILE A 34 16.85 -9.92 -9.66
N ASN A 35 16.72 -9.30 -8.50
CA ASN A 35 17.83 -9.15 -7.57
C ASN A 35 17.85 -10.36 -6.62
N GLN A 36 18.97 -11.08 -6.58
CA GLN A 36 19.18 -12.25 -5.73
C GLN A 36 20.16 -11.91 -4.61
N LEU A 37 19.70 -11.99 -3.36
CA LEU A 37 20.54 -11.69 -2.20
C LEU A 37 20.01 -12.37 -0.94
N GLY A 38 20.81 -12.40 0.12
CA GLY A 38 20.41 -12.92 1.42
C GLY A 38 19.35 -12.03 2.08
N ILE A 39 18.47 -12.65 2.89
CA ILE A 39 17.38 -11.95 3.57
C ILE A 39 17.86 -10.79 4.46
N GLU A 40 18.93 -11.00 5.22
CA GLU A 40 19.48 -9.97 6.11
C GLU A 40 20.14 -8.79 5.36
N THR A 41 20.58 -9.02 4.13
CA THR A 41 21.09 -7.98 3.23
C THR A 41 19.96 -7.20 2.54
N TYR A 42 18.81 -7.87 2.33
CA TYR A 42 17.61 -7.30 1.74
C TYR A 42 16.88 -6.33 2.67
N LEU A 43 16.73 -6.73 3.94
CA LEU A 43 15.85 -6.07 4.90
C LEU A 43 16.19 -4.62 5.22
N PRO A 44 17.48 -4.16 5.33
CA PRO A 44 17.75 -2.76 5.61
C PRO A 44 17.14 -1.80 4.59
N SER A 45 17.17 -2.19 3.31
CA SER A 45 16.53 -1.44 2.25
C SER A 45 15.00 -1.45 2.34
N VAL A 46 14.39 -2.59 2.69
CA VAL A 46 12.94 -2.68 2.88
C VAL A 46 12.50 -1.79 4.04
N VAL A 47 13.12 -1.93 5.20
CA VAL A 47 12.78 -1.12 6.38
C VAL A 47 12.89 0.38 6.07
N GLY A 48 13.97 0.81 5.40
CA GLY A 48 14.16 2.21 5.04
C GLY A 48 13.30 2.70 3.87
N SER A 49 12.71 1.77 3.10
CA SER A 49 11.73 2.11 2.07
C SER A 49 10.30 2.19 2.61
N GLU A 50 10.01 1.49 3.72
CA GLU A 50 8.70 1.35 4.32
C GLU A 50 8.49 2.34 5.48
N MET A 51 9.53 2.67 6.24
CA MET A 51 9.45 3.56 7.41
C MET A 51 10.56 4.63 7.38
N PRO A 52 10.28 5.86 7.84
CA PRO A 52 11.30 6.88 8.05
C PRO A 52 12.36 6.42 9.05
N ALA A 53 13.64 6.56 8.70
CA ALA A 53 14.75 6.12 9.55
C ALA A 53 14.84 6.85 10.91
N LYS A 54 14.22 8.02 11.03
CA LYS A 54 14.14 8.80 12.29
C LYS A 54 13.13 8.26 13.32
N TRP A 55 12.30 7.31 12.93
CA TRP A 55 11.33 6.70 13.84
C TRP A 55 12.01 5.92 14.98
N PRO A 56 11.30 5.66 16.10
CA PRO A 56 11.85 4.87 17.20
C PRO A 56 12.41 3.54 16.73
N LEU A 57 13.53 3.11 17.30
CA LEU A 57 14.20 1.87 16.91
C LEU A 57 13.29 0.65 17.05
N ALA A 58 12.45 0.60 18.09
CA ALA A 58 11.50 -0.48 18.32
C ALA A 58 10.50 -0.64 17.15
N ALA A 59 10.03 0.45 16.55
CA ALA A 59 9.16 0.40 15.37
C ALA A 59 9.90 -0.15 14.13
N LEU A 60 11.16 0.28 13.92
CA LEU A 60 11.99 -0.24 12.82
C LEU A 60 12.32 -1.73 13.02
N GLN A 61 12.56 -2.16 14.26
CA GLN A 61 12.78 -3.56 14.63
C GLN A 61 11.52 -4.41 14.38
N ALA A 62 10.34 -3.94 14.79
CA ALA A 62 9.07 -4.60 14.51
C ALA A 62 8.85 -4.76 12.99
N GLN A 63 9.12 -3.70 12.21
CA GLN A 63 9.06 -3.76 10.74
C GLN A 63 10.06 -4.77 10.18
N ALA A 64 11.27 -4.85 10.69
CA ALA A 64 12.28 -5.81 10.23
C ALA A 64 11.82 -7.26 10.44
N VAL A 65 11.27 -7.58 11.62
CA VAL A 65 10.73 -8.93 11.92
C VAL A 65 9.52 -9.26 11.06
N ALA A 66 8.57 -8.33 10.92
CA ALA A 66 7.39 -8.52 10.08
C ALA A 66 7.79 -8.73 8.60
N ALA A 67 8.66 -7.88 8.06
CA ALA A 67 9.13 -7.95 6.68
C ALA A 67 9.92 -9.25 6.41
N ARG A 68 10.77 -9.68 7.33
CA ARG A 68 11.49 -10.95 7.26
C ARG A 68 10.52 -12.13 7.21
N THR A 69 9.55 -12.15 8.12
CA THR A 69 8.54 -13.20 8.18
C THR A 69 7.73 -13.29 6.89
N TYR A 70 7.27 -12.13 6.39
CA TYR A 70 6.53 -12.06 5.13
C TYR A 70 7.36 -12.57 3.95
N ALA A 71 8.60 -12.09 3.78
CA ALA A 71 9.45 -12.47 2.67
C ALA A 71 9.78 -13.98 2.69
N LEU A 72 10.15 -14.52 3.85
CA LEU A 72 10.43 -15.95 4.00
C LEU A 72 9.19 -16.83 3.75
N ARG A 73 8.01 -16.36 4.17
CA ARG A 73 6.74 -17.05 3.86
C ARG A 73 6.44 -17.09 2.36
N GLN A 74 6.86 -16.08 1.57
CA GLN A 74 6.63 -16.01 0.12
C GLN A 74 7.64 -16.81 -0.70
N ARG A 75 8.73 -17.25 -0.06
CA ARG A 75 9.83 -17.95 -0.71
C ARG A 75 9.36 -19.21 -1.42
N GLY A 76 9.79 -19.39 -2.67
CA GLY A 76 9.50 -20.56 -3.49
C GLY A 76 8.05 -20.68 -3.98
N ARG A 77 7.19 -19.70 -3.71
CA ARG A 77 5.79 -19.73 -4.14
C ARG A 77 5.57 -19.34 -5.59
N LYS A 78 6.58 -18.74 -6.21
CA LYS A 78 6.58 -18.33 -7.62
C LYS A 78 7.82 -18.87 -8.31
N PRO A 79 7.73 -19.19 -9.60
CA PRO A 79 8.83 -19.85 -10.30
C PRO A 79 10.08 -18.98 -10.47
N ASP A 80 9.92 -17.67 -10.63
CA ASP A 80 11.04 -16.80 -11.00
C ASP A 80 11.53 -15.95 -9.82
N PHE A 81 10.63 -15.49 -8.92
CA PHE A 81 10.96 -14.58 -7.82
C PHE A 81 10.05 -14.82 -6.62
N ASP A 82 10.47 -14.43 -5.42
CA ASP A 82 9.72 -14.62 -4.19
C ASP A 82 8.78 -13.43 -3.92
N VAL A 83 9.28 -12.21 -4.01
CA VAL A 83 8.53 -10.97 -3.73
C VAL A 83 8.74 -9.92 -4.82
N LYS A 84 7.76 -9.05 -4.99
CA LYS A 84 7.87 -7.87 -5.87
C LYS A 84 8.48 -6.71 -5.08
N ALA A 85 9.28 -5.86 -5.74
CA ALA A 85 9.91 -4.68 -5.17
C ALA A 85 8.96 -3.47 -5.03
N THR A 86 7.65 -3.71 -4.98
CA THR A 86 6.61 -2.68 -4.95
C THR A 86 5.64 -2.93 -3.80
N VAL A 87 4.73 -2.00 -3.56
CA VAL A 87 3.63 -2.08 -2.57
C VAL A 87 2.75 -3.34 -2.69
N SER A 88 2.80 -4.06 -3.81
CA SER A 88 2.08 -5.34 -3.94
C SER A 88 2.73 -6.48 -3.17
N SER A 89 3.94 -6.28 -2.64
CA SER A 89 4.64 -7.16 -1.70
C SER A 89 5.30 -6.33 -0.60
N GLN A 90 6.51 -5.79 -0.87
CA GLN A 90 7.27 -4.91 0.03
C GLN A 90 8.08 -3.94 -0.82
N VAL A 91 8.10 -2.65 -0.45
CA VAL A 91 8.88 -1.66 -1.19
C VAL A 91 10.37 -1.92 -0.98
N TYR A 92 11.10 -2.06 -2.09
CA TYR A 92 12.53 -2.29 -2.09
C TYR A 92 13.20 -1.37 -3.10
N LYS A 93 14.03 -0.45 -2.62
CA LYS A 93 14.65 0.61 -3.43
C LYS A 93 16.17 0.47 -3.58
N GLY A 94 16.76 -0.64 -3.09
CA GLY A 94 18.20 -0.85 -3.13
C GLY A 94 18.94 -0.09 -2.03
N ILE A 95 20.25 0.13 -2.23
CA ILE A 95 21.17 0.66 -1.23
C ILE A 95 20.80 2.08 -0.77
N GLU A 96 20.21 2.88 -1.64
CA GLU A 96 19.86 4.28 -1.38
C GLU A 96 18.86 4.46 -0.23
N SER A 97 18.07 3.43 0.10
CA SER A 97 17.14 3.47 1.24
C SER A 97 17.72 2.91 2.54
N GLU A 98 18.92 2.33 2.51
CA GLU A 98 19.59 1.84 3.70
C GLU A 98 20.15 3.01 4.55
N THR A 99 19.99 2.92 5.86
CA THR A 99 20.61 3.86 6.81
C THR A 99 21.30 3.09 7.93
N PRO A 100 22.18 3.71 8.73
CA PRO A 100 22.75 3.06 9.92
C PRO A 100 21.66 2.50 10.85
N ARG A 101 20.57 3.24 11.08
CA ARG A 101 19.46 2.82 11.95
C ARG A 101 18.68 1.65 11.38
N THR A 102 18.43 1.59 10.06
CA THR A 102 17.74 0.44 9.46
C THR A 102 18.60 -0.82 9.49
N ARG A 103 19.92 -0.67 9.32
CA ARG A 103 20.86 -1.77 9.50
C ARG A 103 20.92 -2.26 10.94
N GLU A 104 20.92 -1.34 11.93
CA GLU A 104 20.86 -1.65 13.35
C GLU A 104 19.58 -2.42 13.70
N ALA A 105 18.41 -1.95 13.25
CA ALA A 105 17.12 -2.62 13.49
C ALA A 105 17.11 -4.06 12.95
N VAL A 106 17.68 -4.28 11.77
CA VAL A 106 17.79 -5.62 11.16
C VAL A 106 18.80 -6.48 11.90
N ALA A 107 19.97 -5.96 12.27
CA ALA A 107 21.03 -6.69 12.94
C ALA A 107 20.60 -7.14 14.35
N THR A 108 19.97 -6.26 15.12
CA THR A 108 19.49 -6.55 16.50
C THR A 108 18.29 -7.50 16.55
N THR A 109 17.60 -7.68 15.41
CA THR A 109 16.49 -8.65 15.26
C THR A 109 16.84 -9.80 14.33
N ARG A 110 18.14 -10.04 14.09
CA ARG A 110 18.63 -11.06 13.16
C ARG A 110 17.95 -12.41 13.40
N SER A 111 17.53 -13.06 12.32
CA SER A 111 16.86 -14.37 12.29
C SER A 111 15.49 -14.43 12.99
N LEU A 112 15.02 -13.39 13.68
CA LEU A 112 13.73 -13.43 14.37
C LEU A 112 12.58 -13.37 13.37
N VAL A 113 11.62 -14.28 13.54
CA VAL A 113 10.40 -14.39 12.73
C VAL A 113 9.17 -14.60 13.60
N LEU A 114 8.01 -14.35 13.05
CA LEU A 114 6.71 -14.60 13.67
C LEU A 114 6.14 -15.94 13.19
N VAL A 115 5.74 -16.79 14.13
CA VAL A 115 5.14 -18.09 13.87
C VAL A 115 3.84 -18.27 14.64
N HIS A 116 2.89 -19.02 14.05
CA HIS A 116 1.67 -19.46 14.69
C HIS A 116 1.44 -20.92 14.31
N GLY A 117 1.16 -21.78 15.29
CA GLY A 117 1.03 -23.22 15.04
C GLY A 117 2.27 -23.84 14.36
N GLY A 118 3.47 -23.37 14.69
CA GLY A 118 4.75 -23.87 14.12
C GLY A 118 5.05 -23.38 12.69
N ARG A 119 4.20 -22.54 12.07
CA ARG A 119 4.38 -22.05 10.70
C ARG A 119 4.57 -20.54 10.66
N LEU A 120 5.35 -20.04 9.69
CA LEU A 120 5.48 -18.60 9.45
C LEU A 120 4.11 -17.96 9.19
N ILE A 121 3.79 -16.88 9.91
CA ILE A 121 2.53 -16.17 9.73
C ILE A 121 2.56 -15.33 8.43
N ASN A 122 1.39 -14.93 7.96
CA ASN A 122 1.26 -13.89 6.94
C ASN A 122 1.40 -12.52 7.59
N ALA A 123 2.64 -12.10 7.84
CA ALA A 123 2.95 -10.87 8.56
C ALA A 123 2.78 -9.63 7.67
N VAL A 124 1.56 -9.38 7.23
CA VAL A 124 1.21 -8.22 6.42
C VAL A 124 1.17 -6.95 7.27
N PHE A 125 1.47 -5.82 6.65
CA PHE A 125 1.49 -4.51 7.29
C PHE A 125 0.95 -3.43 6.33
N HIS A 126 0.61 -2.28 6.87
CA HIS A 126 0.05 -1.15 6.13
C HIS A 126 0.43 0.16 6.82
N SER A 127 0.17 1.30 6.18
CA SER A 127 0.62 2.60 6.69
C SER A 127 -0.08 3.01 7.99
N SER A 128 -1.42 3.09 7.97
CA SER A 128 -2.24 3.63 9.08
C SER A 128 -3.63 3.00 9.03
N SER A 129 -4.14 2.50 10.15
CA SER A 129 -5.46 1.86 10.18
C SER A 129 -6.61 2.85 10.29
N GLY A 130 -6.38 4.04 10.85
CA GLY A 130 -7.43 5.01 11.16
C GLY A 130 -8.17 4.70 12.45
N GLY A 131 -7.48 4.11 13.45
CA GLY A 131 -7.99 3.84 14.79
C GLY A 131 -8.17 2.37 15.13
N ALA A 132 -8.41 1.49 14.16
CA ALA A 132 -8.49 0.04 14.39
C ALA A 132 -8.06 -0.75 13.16
N THR A 133 -7.38 -1.87 13.38
CA THR A 133 -7.02 -2.80 12.30
C THR A 133 -8.23 -3.64 11.89
N GLU A 134 -8.16 -4.20 10.68
CA GLU A 134 -9.21 -4.98 10.06
C GLU A 134 -8.98 -6.48 10.24
N PRO A 135 -10.00 -7.28 10.57
CA PRO A 135 -9.89 -8.73 10.52
C PRO A 135 -9.60 -9.21 9.10
N SER A 136 -8.69 -10.18 8.94
CA SER A 136 -8.28 -10.63 7.61
C SER A 136 -9.43 -11.20 6.76
N GLY A 137 -10.41 -11.86 7.38
CA GLY A 137 -11.58 -12.43 6.69
C GLY A 137 -12.52 -11.38 6.10
N GLU A 138 -12.43 -10.14 6.55
CA GLU A 138 -13.25 -9.05 6.01
C GLU A 138 -12.64 -8.37 4.79
N VAL A 139 -11.33 -8.55 4.58
CA VAL A 139 -10.60 -8.03 3.42
C VAL A 139 -10.29 -9.13 2.42
N TRP A 140 -10.00 -10.34 2.91
CA TRP A 140 -9.67 -11.52 2.11
C TRP A 140 -10.62 -12.68 2.44
N GLN A 141 -10.58 -13.76 1.67
CA GLN A 141 -11.51 -14.89 1.83
C GLN A 141 -11.36 -15.64 3.16
N ASN A 142 -10.15 -15.63 3.76
CA ASN A 142 -9.83 -16.45 4.92
C ASN A 142 -9.54 -15.58 6.15
N GLN A 143 -10.25 -15.87 7.25
CA GLN A 143 -9.88 -15.35 8.56
C GLN A 143 -8.68 -16.10 9.11
N LEU A 144 -7.56 -15.39 9.31
CA LEU A 144 -6.38 -15.93 9.97
C LEU A 144 -6.44 -15.61 11.47
N PRO A 145 -6.19 -16.59 12.36
CA PRO A 145 -6.41 -16.43 13.81
C PRO A 145 -5.56 -15.34 14.46
N TYR A 146 -4.43 -15.00 13.86
CA TYR A 146 -3.51 -13.97 14.33
C TYR A 146 -3.69 -12.59 13.64
N LEU A 147 -4.63 -12.45 12.70
CA LEU A 147 -4.97 -11.20 12.01
C LEU A 147 -6.40 -10.79 12.32
N VAL A 148 -6.62 -10.46 13.58
CA VAL A 148 -7.90 -9.95 14.11
C VAL A 148 -7.86 -8.43 14.23
N SER A 149 -9.02 -7.82 14.45
CA SER A 149 -9.08 -6.39 14.75
C SER A 149 -8.44 -6.10 16.11
N VAL A 150 -7.61 -5.07 16.15
CA VAL A 150 -7.07 -4.50 17.39
C VAL A 150 -7.16 -2.97 17.31
N GLN A 151 -7.30 -2.33 18.46
CA GLN A 151 -7.21 -0.87 18.56
C GLN A 151 -5.82 -0.43 18.10
N ASP A 152 -5.76 0.65 17.33
CA ASP A 152 -4.52 1.20 16.79
C ASP A 152 -4.08 2.47 17.54
N HIS A 153 -2.79 2.76 17.47
CA HIS A 153 -2.14 3.91 18.11
C HIS A 153 -1.59 4.87 17.05
N ASP A 154 -2.33 5.07 15.95
CA ASP A 154 -1.93 5.82 14.77
C ASP A 154 -2.45 7.27 14.72
N GLN A 155 -2.88 7.84 15.86
CA GLN A 155 -3.48 9.18 15.95
C GLN A 155 -2.55 10.28 15.45
N HIS A 156 -1.23 10.06 15.51
CA HIS A 156 -0.20 10.98 15.02
C HIS A 156 0.08 10.83 13.51
N SER A 157 -0.61 9.93 12.83
CA SER A 157 -0.46 9.75 11.39
C SER A 157 -1.05 10.95 10.64
N PRO A 158 -0.33 11.54 9.67
CA PRO A 158 -0.87 12.61 8.83
C PRO A 158 -2.00 12.13 7.91
N VAL A 159 -2.22 10.81 7.87
CA VAL A 159 -3.29 10.16 7.12
C VAL A 159 -4.26 9.42 8.04
N HIS A 160 -4.20 9.68 9.37
CA HIS A 160 -5.18 9.15 10.32
C HIS A 160 -6.60 9.58 9.92
N ARG A 161 -6.76 10.83 9.53
CA ARG A 161 -7.96 11.37 8.87
C ARG A 161 -7.56 12.04 7.56
N TRP A 162 -8.42 11.99 6.56
CA TRP A 162 -8.19 12.63 5.27
C TRP A 162 -9.54 12.95 4.61
N ASN A 163 -9.54 13.97 3.77
CA ASN A 163 -10.63 14.28 2.86
C ASN A 163 -10.15 14.27 1.41
N GLN A 164 -11.08 14.12 0.51
CA GLN A 164 -10.84 14.16 -0.93
C GLN A 164 -12.12 14.60 -1.64
N ARG A 165 -12.00 15.50 -2.61
CA ARG A 165 -13.11 16.06 -3.36
C ARG A 165 -12.99 15.68 -4.82
N PHE A 166 -14.13 15.38 -5.45
CA PHE A 166 -14.20 14.98 -6.85
C PHE A 166 -15.26 15.82 -7.56
N GLU A 167 -14.85 16.48 -8.62
CA GLU A 167 -15.75 17.27 -9.45
C GLU A 167 -16.49 16.40 -10.47
N ALA A 168 -17.62 16.86 -10.97
CA ALA A 168 -18.46 16.13 -11.91
C ALA A 168 -17.70 15.58 -13.13
N GLY A 169 -16.75 16.35 -13.68
CA GLY A 169 -15.92 15.94 -14.81
C GLY A 169 -15.01 14.75 -14.48
N ASP A 170 -14.45 14.71 -13.25
CA ASP A 170 -13.65 13.58 -12.78
C ASP A 170 -14.52 12.33 -12.58
N LEU A 171 -15.70 12.51 -11.98
CA LEU A 171 -16.64 11.41 -11.74
C LEU A 171 -17.14 10.81 -13.06
N ARG A 172 -17.38 11.63 -14.09
CA ARG A 172 -17.76 11.15 -15.42
C ARG A 172 -16.66 10.28 -16.04
N ARG A 173 -15.39 10.67 -15.93
CA ARG A 173 -14.26 9.85 -16.42
C ARG A 173 -14.04 8.57 -15.62
N ARG A 174 -14.29 8.60 -14.31
CA ARG A 174 -14.08 7.44 -13.43
C ARG A 174 -15.19 6.40 -13.48
N PHE A 175 -16.39 6.83 -13.91
CA PHE A 175 -17.61 6.02 -13.99
C PHE A 175 -18.25 6.15 -15.37
N GLU A 176 -17.47 5.92 -16.43
CA GLU A 176 -17.92 6.02 -17.83
C GLU A 176 -19.08 5.08 -18.12
N GLU A 177 -19.09 3.87 -17.52
CA GLU A 177 -20.11 2.84 -17.73
C GLU A 177 -21.50 3.30 -17.26
N THR A 178 -21.57 4.18 -16.27
CA THR A 178 -22.81 4.76 -15.77
C THR A 178 -23.07 6.17 -16.31
N GLY A 179 -22.19 6.70 -17.16
CA GLY A 179 -22.27 8.07 -17.66
C GLY A 179 -21.92 9.13 -16.63
N GLY A 180 -21.27 8.73 -15.52
CA GLY A 180 -20.91 9.56 -14.38
C GLY A 180 -21.52 9.05 -13.08
N LEU A 181 -21.66 9.97 -12.09
CA LEU A 181 -22.22 9.69 -10.80
C LEU A 181 -23.39 10.66 -10.50
N GLU A 182 -24.56 10.09 -10.20
CA GLU A 182 -25.72 10.84 -9.66
C GLU A 182 -26.00 10.46 -8.22
N ARG A 183 -25.69 9.20 -7.85
CA ARG A 183 -25.86 8.67 -6.49
C ARG A 183 -24.77 7.63 -6.17
N LEU A 184 -24.25 7.68 -4.96
CA LEU A 184 -23.38 6.67 -4.38
C LEU A 184 -24.04 6.15 -3.09
N SER A 185 -24.27 4.84 -3.01
CA SER A 185 -24.86 4.18 -1.85
C SER A 185 -23.93 3.08 -1.36
N VAL A 186 -23.50 3.17 -0.10
CA VAL A 186 -22.74 2.10 0.55
C VAL A 186 -23.73 0.96 0.88
N LEU A 187 -23.51 -0.20 0.29
CA LEU A 187 -24.39 -1.37 0.45
C LEU A 187 -24.00 -2.22 1.67
N SER A 188 -22.71 -2.31 1.96
CA SER A 188 -22.22 -3.06 3.12
C SER A 188 -20.88 -2.52 3.61
N THR A 189 -20.65 -2.67 4.91
CA THR A 189 -19.40 -2.34 5.59
C THR A 189 -18.87 -3.55 6.34
N SER A 190 -17.59 -3.51 6.70
CA SER A 190 -16.98 -4.45 7.63
C SER A 190 -17.37 -4.12 9.08
N SER A 191 -16.96 -5.00 10.01
CA SER A 191 -17.15 -4.79 11.46
C SER A 191 -16.44 -3.53 11.98
N THR A 192 -15.40 -3.05 11.28
CA THR A 192 -14.68 -1.80 11.61
C THR A 192 -15.17 -0.57 10.85
N GLY A 193 -16.23 -0.71 10.03
CA GLY A 193 -16.83 0.40 9.27
C GLY A 193 -16.21 0.65 7.88
N ARG A 194 -15.34 -0.24 7.37
CA ARG A 194 -14.77 -0.12 6.03
C ARG A 194 -15.77 -0.55 4.96
N VAL A 195 -15.89 0.22 3.88
CA VAL A 195 -16.77 -0.10 2.75
C VAL A 195 -16.35 -1.42 2.11
N ARG A 196 -17.28 -2.40 2.08
CA ARG A 196 -17.13 -3.70 1.41
C ARG A 196 -17.75 -3.68 0.02
N SER A 197 -18.89 -3.03 -0.13
CA SER A 197 -19.56 -2.84 -1.42
C SER A 197 -20.31 -1.53 -1.46
N ALA A 198 -20.38 -0.95 -2.65
CA ALA A 198 -21.13 0.27 -2.92
C ALA A 198 -21.75 0.20 -4.30
N GLN A 199 -22.92 0.83 -4.46
CA GLN A 199 -23.59 1.04 -5.73
C GLN A 199 -23.35 2.46 -6.21
N ILE A 200 -22.96 2.57 -7.45
CA ILE A 200 -22.86 3.79 -8.24
C ILE A 200 -24.06 3.83 -9.18
N GLN A 201 -24.79 4.92 -9.16
CA GLN A 201 -25.89 5.18 -10.10
C GLN A 201 -25.58 6.44 -10.88
N GLY A 202 -25.75 6.39 -12.17
CA GLY A 202 -25.61 7.51 -13.09
C GLY A 202 -26.68 7.47 -14.18
N PRO A 203 -26.67 8.40 -15.12
CA PRO A 203 -27.72 8.55 -16.13
C PRO A 203 -27.85 7.36 -17.11
N LEU A 204 -26.78 6.57 -17.27
CA LEU A 204 -26.77 5.42 -18.18
C LEU A 204 -26.99 4.07 -17.46
N GLY A 205 -27.17 4.09 -16.16
CA GLY A 205 -27.43 2.86 -15.38
C GLY A 205 -26.73 2.80 -14.03
N SER A 206 -26.59 1.59 -13.48
CA SER A 206 -25.97 1.38 -12.19
C SER A 206 -24.86 0.33 -12.24
N LEU A 207 -23.89 0.46 -11.34
CA LEU A 207 -22.73 -0.40 -11.19
C LEU A 207 -22.49 -0.71 -9.72
N VAL A 208 -22.36 -1.98 -9.35
CA VAL A 208 -21.94 -2.39 -8.00
C VAL A 208 -20.46 -2.68 -8.00
N LEU A 209 -19.75 -2.04 -7.06
CA LEU A 209 -18.32 -2.17 -6.87
C LEU A 209 -17.99 -2.71 -5.48
N THR A 210 -16.97 -3.55 -5.38
CA THR A 210 -16.35 -3.85 -4.09
C THR A 210 -15.66 -2.59 -3.55
N GLY A 211 -15.51 -2.47 -2.22
CA GLY A 211 -14.78 -1.35 -1.61
C GLY A 211 -13.38 -1.18 -2.18
N ARG A 212 -12.71 -2.29 -2.51
CA ARG A 212 -11.40 -2.27 -3.18
C ARG A 212 -11.46 -1.63 -4.58
N GLN A 213 -12.43 -2.01 -5.41
CA GLN A 213 -12.62 -1.43 -6.74
C GLN A 213 -12.97 0.05 -6.65
N LEU A 214 -13.86 0.42 -5.72
CA LEU A 214 -14.22 1.80 -5.46
C LEU A 214 -12.99 2.63 -5.05
N ARG A 215 -12.20 2.11 -4.08
CA ARG A 215 -10.94 2.73 -3.65
C ARG A 215 -9.99 2.95 -4.82
N GLN A 216 -9.82 1.96 -5.68
CA GLN A 216 -8.95 2.06 -6.86
C GLN A 216 -9.43 3.11 -7.86
N ARG A 217 -10.72 3.10 -8.19
CA ARG A 217 -11.31 4.04 -9.16
C ARG A 217 -11.21 5.48 -8.68
N LEU A 218 -11.53 5.72 -7.42
CA LEU A 218 -11.47 7.06 -6.84
C LEU A 218 -10.06 7.46 -6.38
N GLY A 219 -9.12 6.51 -6.26
CA GLY A 219 -7.78 6.78 -5.75
C GLY A 219 -7.75 7.10 -4.25
N LEU A 220 -8.67 6.50 -3.47
CA LEU A 220 -8.79 6.74 -2.03
C LEU A 220 -7.63 6.12 -1.25
N LYS A 221 -7.29 6.70 -0.11
CA LYS A 221 -6.22 6.19 0.74
C LYS A 221 -6.58 4.86 1.43
N SER A 222 -7.85 4.67 1.77
CA SER A 222 -8.38 3.45 2.41
C SER A 222 -9.82 3.18 1.97
N THR A 223 -10.40 2.09 2.44
CA THR A 223 -11.84 1.80 2.32
C THR A 223 -12.63 2.24 3.54
N MET A 224 -11.97 2.77 4.60
CA MET A 224 -12.65 3.42 5.73
C MET A 224 -12.98 4.85 5.32
N VAL A 225 -14.17 5.04 4.75
CA VAL A 225 -14.58 6.28 4.11
C VAL A 225 -16.09 6.44 4.12
N SER A 226 -16.56 7.65 4.36
CA SER A 226 -17.91 8.13 4.15
C SER A 226 -17.96 9.06 2.94
N PHE A 227 -19.15 9.19 2.34
CA PHE A 227 -19.36 9.97 1.14
C PHE A 227 -20.52 10.94 1.34
N SER A 228 -20.33 12.19 0.90
CA SER A 228 -21.36 13.21 0.83
C SER A 228 -21.43 13.74 -0.60
N LEU A 229 -22.63 13.82 -1.14
CA LEU A 229 -22.88 14.34 -2.48
C LEU A 229 -23.47 15.74 -2.37
N LEU A 230 -22.75 16.73 -2.83
CA LEU A 230 -23.14 18.13 -2.80
C LEU A 230 -23.59 18.57 -4.19
N GLN A 231 -24.73 19.25 -4.26
CA GLN A 231 -25.17 19.97 -5.45
C GLN A 231 -24.88 21.45 -5.19
N GLY A 232 -23.89 21.99 -5.87
CA GLY A 232 -23.58 23.41 -5.82
C GLY A 232 -24.56 24.21 -6.68
N ASP A 233 -25.22 25.20 -6.10
CA ASP A 233 -25.87 26.22 -6.89
C ASP A 233 -24.80 27.05 -7.62
N ALA A 234 -25.00 27.28 -8.90
CA ALA A 234 -24.14 28.15 -9.69
C ALA A 234 -24.30 29.60 -9.20
N GLY A 235 -23.61 29.98 -8.13
CA GLY A 235 -23.73 31.35 -7.64
C GLY A 235 -23.08 31.73 -6.32
N THR A 236 -22.43 30.84 -5.60
CA THR A 236 -21.69 31.25 -4.40
C THR A 236 -20.22 30.91 -4.53
N ALA A 237 -19.43 31.92 -4.91
CA ALA A 237 -17.97 31.90 -4.72
C ALA A 237 -17.70 31.83 -3.21
N VAL A 238 -17.29 30.69 -2.70
CA VAL A 238 -16.80 30.58 -1.34
C VAL A 238 -15.37 31.12 -1.33
N ALA A 239 -15.16 32.14 -0.50
CA ALA A 239 -13.90 32.81 -0.27
C ALA A 239 -12.76 31.78 -0.05
N SER A 240 -11.65 32.03 -0.73
CA SER A 240 -10.36 31.37 -0.50
C SER A 240 -10.00 31.50 1.00
N VAL A 241 -9.86 30.37 1.66
CA VAL A 241 -9.18 30.31 2.94
C VAL A 241 -7.69 30.27 2.65
N ASP A 242 -6.99 31.28 3.13
CA ASP A 242 -5.54 31.42 3.01
C ASP A 242 -4.80 30.17 3.55
N PRO A 243 -3.67 29.79 2.93
CA PRO A 243 -2.89 28.66 3.38
C PRO A 243 -2.22 29.00 4.71
N VAL A 244 -2.60 28.30 5.76
CA VAL A 244 -1.84 28.26 7.02
C VAL A 244 -0.49 27.61 6.76
N ASP A 245 0.54 28.29 7.24
CA ASP A 245 1.97 28.00 7.16
C ASP A 245 2.38 26.53 7.01
N GLN A 246 3.05 26.28 5.89
CA GLN A 246 3.79 25.05 5.61
C GLN A 246 5.13 25.08 6.35
N ASP A 247 5.14 24.55 7.57
CA ASP A 247 6.40 24.10 8.18
C ASP A 247 6.19 22.85 9.05
N SER A 248 5.60 21.82 8.43
CA SER A 248 5.72 20.44 8.88
C SER A 248 6.06 19.59 7.65
N GLN A 249 7.35 19.41 7.41
CA GLN A 249 7.87 18.47 6.43
C GLN A 249 7.43 17.05 6.81
N ALA A 250 6.22 16.67 6.43
CA ALA A 250 5.86 15.28 6.27
C ALA A 250 6.74 14.72 5.14
N PRO A 251 7.43 13.58 5.33
CA PRO A 251 8.32 13.07 4.31
C PRO A 251 7.49 12.72 3.07
N SER A 252 7.65 13.52 2.04
CA SER A 252 7.00 13.41 0.71
C SER A 252 7.23 12.05 0.02
N GLN A 253 8.02 11.17 0.61
CA GLN A 253 8.37 9.85 0.10
C GLN A 253 7.29 8.78 0.36
N LEU A 254 6.39 8.96 1.33
CA LEU A 254 5.33 7.99 1.63
C LEU A 254 4.04 8.20 0.84
N ILE A 255 3.80 9.40 0.32
CA ILE A 255 2.52 9.75 -0.33
C ILE A 255 2.48 9.34 -1.82
N GLY A 256 3.62 9.22 -2.49
CA GLY A 256 3.71 8.92 -3.93
C GLY A 256 3.75 7.45 -4.33
N LEU A 257 3.77 6.50 -3.38
CA LEU A 257 4.14 5.10 -3.63
C LEU A 257 2.97 4.11 -3.75
N TRP A 258 1.74 4.53 -3.47
CA TRP A 258 0.59 3.63 -3.37
C TRP A 258 -0.33 3.68 -4.59
N ARG A 259 0.20 3.46 -5.80
CA ARG A 259 -0.64 3.10 -6.96
C ARG A 259 -0.62 1.59 -7.13
N ASP A 260 -1.80 1.02 -6.96
CA ASP A 260 -2.06 -0.42 -6.96
C ASP A 260 -1.77 -1.11 -8.29
N SER A 261 -1.19 -2.31 -8.17
CA SER A 261 -1.37 -3.37 -9.16
C SER A 261 -1.77 -4.63 -8.40
N ALA A 262 -3.03 -4.98 -8.50
CA ALA A 262 -3.59 -6.17 -7.89
C ALA A 262 -3.77 -7.29 -8.91
N SER A 263 -3.29 -8.47 -8.62
CA SER A 263 -3.78 -9.72 -9.22
C SER A 263 -3.63 -10.89 -8.26
N GLY A 264 -4.69 -11.63 -8.18
CA GLY A 264 -5.09 -12.87 -7.58
C GLY A 264 -4.10 -13.81 -6.89
N PHE A 265 -4.56 -14.36 -5.77
CA PHE A 265 -3.94 -15.48 -5.06
C PHE A 265 -4.79 -16.74 -5.20
N SER A 266 -4.19 -17.84 -5.67
CA SER A 266 -4.59 -19.20 -5.38
C SER A 266 -3.41 -19.94 -4.73
N GLY A 267 -3.69 -20.74 -3.69
CA GLY A 267 -2.67 -21.35 -2.85
C GLY A 267 -2.23 -22.74 -3.32
N ALA A 268 -1.02 -23.14 -2.94
CA ALA A 268 -0.62 -24.54 -2.73
C ALA A 268 0.72 -24.64 -1.97
N ALA A 269 1.00 -25.81 -1.42
CA ALA A 269 1.84 -26.14 -0.27
C ALA A 269 3.36 -26.19 -0.46
N ASP A 270 4.01 -26.24 0.67
CA ASP A 270 5.35 -26.24 1.22
C ASP A 270 6.37 -27.25 0.68
N GLN A 271 7.66 -26.83 0.52
CA GLN A 271 8.90 -27.58 0.84
C GLN A 271 10.19 -26.73 0.78
N GLY A 272 11.01 -26.75 1.82
CA GLY A 272 12.46 -26.73 2.02
C GLY A 272 13.43 -25.66 1.41
N PRO A 273 14.65 -25.45 1.97
CA PRO A 273 15.33 -24.16 1.89
C PRO A 273 16.41 -24.01 0.80
N SER A 274 16.31 -22.99 -0.02
CA SER A 274 17.40 -22.23 -0.64
C SER A 274 16.87 -20.95 -1.31
N GLY A 275 17.43 -19.77 -0.95
CA GLY A 275 16.81 -18.48 -1.14
C GLY A 275 17.05 -17.78 -2.47
N ARG A 276 16.00 -17.29 -3.08
CA ARG A 276 16.03 -16.35 -4.22
C ARG A 276 15.03 -15.22 -4.00
N VAL A 277 15.47 -13.97 -4.09
CA VAL A 277 14.65 -12.82 -3.73
C VAL A 277 14.76 -11.70 -4.79
N ILE A 278 13.63 -11.26 -5.31
CA ILE A 278 13.18 -9.96 -5.82
C ILE A 278 13.45 -9.56 -7.28
N ALA A 279 12.35 -9.10 -7.91
CA ALA A 279 12.33 -8.41 -9.20
C ALA A 279 12.32 -6.88 -9.04
N ALA A 280 13.13 -6.16 -9.80
CA ALA A 280 13.03 -4.72 -9.99
C ALA A 280 11.80 -4.35 -10.84
N PRO A 281 11.24 -3.13 -10.70
CA PRO A 281 10.05 -2.70 -11.44
C PRO A 281 10.32 -2.58 -12.94
N PRO A 282 9.32 -2.84 -13.81
CA PRO A 282 9.42 -2.54 -15.23
C PRO A 282 9.52 -1.02 -15.45
N PHE A 283 10.22 -0.60 -16.49
CA PHE A 283 10.27 0.80 -16.93
C PHE A 283 8.85 1.33 -17.18
N PRO A 284 8.56 2.60 -16.87
CA PRO A 284 7.29 3.21 -17.26
C PRO A 284 7.19 3.22 -18.81
N PRO A 285 5.98 3.04 -19.38
CA PRO A 285 5.78 3.16 -20.80
C PRO A 285 6.11 4.59 -21.26
N PRO A 286 6.61 4.78 -22.49
CA PRO A 286 6.88 6.11 -23.03
C PRO A 286 5.58 6.93 -23.11
N PRO A 287 5.65 8.27 -22.99
CA PRO A 287 4.48 9.13 -23.11
C PRO A 287 3.88 8.99 -24.51
N LEU A 288 2.57 8.76 -24.56
CA LEU A 288 1.80 8.80 -25.81
C LEU A 288 1.93 10.18 -26.45
N SER A 289 2.37 10.19 -27.71
CA SER A 289 2.50 11.38 -28.51
C SER A 289 1.13 12.04 -28.73
N SER A 290 1.09 13.34 -28.47
CA SER A 290 -0.02 14.23 -28.81
C SER A 290 -0.15 14.34 -30.34
N ARG A 291 -1.09 13.63 -30.95
CA ARG A 291 -1.67 13.97 -32.25
C ARG A 291 -2.98 13.20 -32.41
N GLN A 292 -4.06 13.90 -32.16
CA GLN A 292 -5.30 13.89 -32.95
C GLN A 292 -6.43 14.53 -32.12
N ALA A 293 -6.45 15.83 -32.12
CA ALA A 293 -7.64 16.59 -31.80
C ALA A 293 -7.87 17.55 -32.96
N SER A 294 -8.80 17.19 -33.83
CA SER A 294 -9.49 18.19 -34.68
C SER A 294 -10.77 17.61 -35.25
N LEU A 295 -11.82 18.39 -35.05
CA LEU A 295 -13.07 18.45 -35.79
C LEU A 295 -14.11 17.36 -35.51
N ILE A 296 -15.12 17.73 -34.70
CA ILE A 296 -16.50 17.81 -35.19
C ILE A 296 -17.24 18.83 -34.28
N SER A 297 -17.60 19.95 -34.89
CA SER A 297 -18.58 20.92 -34.41
C SER A 297 -19.95 20.43 -34.85
N ALA A 298 -20.87 20.17 -33.93
CA ALA A 298 -22.31 20.20 -34.22
C ALA A 298 -23.14 20.27 -32.92
N GLY A 299 -23.99 21.31 -32.86
CA GLY A 299 -25.24 21.27 -32.13
C GLY A 299 -25.19 21.54 -30.63
N ARG A 300 -25.13 22.79 -30.20
CA ARG A 300 -25.55 23.21 -28.85
C ARG A 300 -27.05 23.06 -28.70
N THR A 301 -27.48 22.04 -27.94
CA THR A 301 -28.75 22.09 -27.21
C THR A 301 -28.53 22.86 -25.91
N PRO A 302 -29.47 23.70 -25.42
CA PRO A 302 -29.27 24.45 -24.18
C PRO A 302 -29.18 23.50 -23.00
N GLU A 303 -28.01 23.39 -22.38
CA GLU A 303 -27.84 22.77 -21.07
C GLU A 303 -28.61 23.61 -20.05
N THR A 304 -29.72 23.06 -19.55
CA THR A 304 -30.29 23.48 -18.28
C THR A 304 -29.16 23.38 -17.23
N SER A 305 -28.87 24.50 -16.58
CA SER A 305 -27.87 24.63 -15.50
C SER A 305 -28.22 23.68 -14.31
N ARG A 306 -27.85 22.39 -14.44
CA ARG A 306 -27.79 21.51 -13.29
C ARG A 306 -26.57 21.94 -12.49
N GLY A 307 -26.76 22.32 -11.24
CA GLY A 307 -25.71 22.69 -10.30
C GLY A 307 -24.54 21.70 -10.35
N THR A 308 -23.32 22.19 -10.17
CA THR A 308 -22.09 21.39 -10.28
C THR A 308 -22.09 20.31 -9.20
N LEU A 309 -22.25 19.05 -9.59
CA LEU A 309 -22.20 17.91 -8.65
C LEU A 309 -20.79 17.70 -8.14
N VAL A 310 -20.64 17.59 -6.84
CA VAL A 310 -19.37 17.34 -6.16
C VAL A 310 -19.53 16.17 -5.19
N LEU A 311 -18.63 15.19 -5.27
CA LEU A 311 -18.53 14.12 -4.30
C LEU A 311 -17.40 14.45 -3.32
N GLU A 312 -17.73 14.54 -2.04
CA GLU A 312 -16.77 14.60 -0.95
C GLU A 312 -16.61 13.22 -0.32
N ALA A 313 -15.37 12.82 -0.07
CA ALA A 313 -14.98 11.59 0.59
C ALA A 313 -14.16 11.92 1.83
N GLU A 314 -14.69 11.62 3.00
CA GLU A 314 -14.00 11.75 4.28
C GLU A 314 -13.60 10.36 4.77
N GLY A 315 -12.31 10.13 4.99
CA GLY A 315 -11.83 8.81 5.34
C GLY A 315 -10.77 8.80 6.42
N GLN A 316 -10.44 7.58 6.84
CA GLN A 316 -9.45 7.33 7.87
C GLN A 316 -8.46 6.26 7.43
N GLY A 317 -7.18 6.43 7.85
CA GLY A 317 -6.13 5.48 7.59
C GLY A 317 -5.65 5.43 6.13
N TYR A 318 -4.62 4.63 5.90
CA TYR A 318 -4.01 4.43 4.58
C TYR A 318 -3.54 2.97 4.42
N GLY A 319 -4.10 2.26 3.47
CA GLY A 319 -3.80 0.87 3.20
C GLY A 319 -5.00 -0.05 3.37
N HIS A 320 -4.72 -1.36 3.47
CA HIS A 320 -5.77 -2.40 3.61
C HIS A 320 -6.28 -2.58 5.04
N GLY A 321 -5.59 -2.04 6.03
CA GLY A 321 -6.00 -2.10 7.44
C GLY A 321 -5.64 -3.37 8.19
N VAL A 322 -5.15 -4.44 7.56
CA VAL A 322 -4.90 -5.74 8.19
C VAL A 322 -3.48 -5.86 8.71
N GLY A 323 -3.29 -6.45 9.89
CA GLY A 323 -1.99 -6.67 10.52
C GLY A 323 -1.35 -5.41 11.07
N MET A 324 -0.02 -5.28 11.03
CA MET A 324 0.68 -4.17 11.68
C MET A 324 0.47 -2.84 10.94
N SER A 325 -0.03 -1.84 11.69
CA SER A 325 -0.01 -0.44 11.27
C SER A 325 1.37 0.15 11.53
N GLN A 326 1.98 0.75 10.51
CA GLN A 326 3.31 1.36 10.64
C GLN A 326 3.28 2.58 11.57
N TRP A 327 2.26 3.45 11.41
CA TRP A 327 2.06 4.59 12.30
C TRP A 327 1.64 4.16 13.70
N GLY A 328 0.88 3.08 13.84
CA GLY A 328 0.54 2.53 15.14
C GLY A 328 1.76 1.91 15.84
N ALA A 329 2.64 1.23 15.10
CA ALA A 329 3.93 0.77 15.63
C ALA A 329 4.80 1.94 16.09
N HIS A 330 4.80 3.06 15.35
CA HIS A 330 5.44 4.30 15.77
C HIS A 330 4.81 4.84 17.07
N GLY A 331 3.47 4.87 17.17
CA GLY A 331 2.76 5.36 18.35
C GLY A 331 3.08 4.53 19.60
N LEU A 332 2.99 3.20 19.51
CA LEU A 332 3.35 2.29 20.60
C LEU A 332 4.82 2.44 21.03
N ALA A 333 5.74 2.48 20.05
CA ALA A 333 7.16 2.68 20.34
C ALA A 333 7.44 4.04 21.01
N SER A 334 6.71 5.09 20.65
CA SER A 334 6.82 6.41 21.28
C SER A 334 6.28 6.43 22.71
N GLN A 335 5.42 5.48 23.08
CA GLN A 335 4.92 5.23 24.43
C GLN A 335 5.83 4.30 25.25
N GLY A 336 6.95 3.83 24.67
CA GLY A 336 7.93 2.99 25.34
C GLY A 336 7.82 1.50 25.05
N ALA A 337 6.87 1.06 24.22
CA ALA A 337 6.75 -0.34 23.85
C ALA A 337 7.99 -0.83 23.06
N ASP A 338 8.48 -2.01 23.40
CA ASP A 338 9.52 -2.69 22.64
C ASP A 338 8.94 -3.35 21.37
N PHE A 339 9.81 -3.82 20.48
CA PHE A 339 9.37 -4.41 19.22
C PHE A 339 8.57 -5.72 19.41
N ARG A 340 8.75 -6.46 20.51
CA ARG A 340 8.00 -7.67 20.81
C ARG A 340 6.58 -7.33 21.23
N GLU A 341 6.43 -6.35 22.08
CA GLU A 341 5.11 -5.83 22.50
C GLU A 341 4.34 -5.32 21.30
N ILE A 342 4.99 -4.55 20.40
CA ILE A 342 4.38 -4.09 19.15
C ILE A 342 3.91 -5.25 18.29
N LEU A 343 4.76 -6.26 18.07
CA LEU A 343 4.41 -7.40 17.24
C LEU A 343 3.30 -8.26 17.84
N HIS A 344 3.29 -8.46 19.17
CA HIS A 344 2.23 -9.19 19.86
C HIS A 344 0.91 -8.43 19.89
N HIS A 345 0.95 -7.09 19.85
CA HIS A 345 -0.24 -6.27 19.72
C HIS A 345 -0.96 -6.53 18.38
N TYR A 346 -0.24 -6.56 17.25
CA TYR A 346 -0.84 -6.68 15.91
C TYR A 346 -1.02 -8.11 15.41
N TYR A 347 -0.21 -9.06 15.90
CA TYR A 347 -0.26 -10.46 15.46
C TYR A 347 -0.60 -11.37 16.64
N ARG A 348 -1.89 -11.39 17.00
CA ARG A 348 -2.40 -12.05 18.19
C ARG A 348 -2.12 -13.55 18.20
N GLY A 349 -1.55 -14.06 19.31
CA GLY A 349 -1.21 -15.48 19.45
C GLY A 349 -0.02 -15.95 18.59
N ALA A 350 0.63 -15.05 17.84
CA ALA A 350 1.90 -15.37 17.20
C ALA A 350 3.05 -15.33 18.22
N THR A 351 4.07 -16.17 18.03
CA THR A 351 5.29 -16.20 18.83
C THR A 351 6.49 -15.76 17.98
N ILE A 352 7.43 -15.06 18.63
CA ILE A 352 8.69 -14.64 17.99
C ILE A 352 9.73 -15.72 18.24
N ARG A 353 10.34 -16.27 17.19
CA ARG A 353 11.35 -17.32 17.27
C ARG A 353 12.49 -17.09 16.27
N PRO A 354 13.70 -17.62 16.56
CA PRO A 354 14.75 -17.71 15.54
C PRO A 354 14.30 -18.60 14.36
N TYR A 355 14.52 -18.14 13.16
CA TYR A 355 14.37 -18.93 11.93
C TYR A 355 15.62 -19.81 11.76
N ARG A 356 15.44 -21.11 11.73
CA ARG A 356 16.49 -22.13 11.55
C ARG A 356 16.46 -22.72 10.17
#